data_44f469ce2573bce2f3f8120d54136b37
#
_entry.id   44f469ce2573bce2f3f8120d54136b37
#
_cell.length_a   1.000
_cell.length_b   1.000
_cell.length_c   1.000
_cell.angle_alpha   90.00
_cell.angle_beta   90.00
_cell.angle_gamma   90.00
#
_symmetry.space_group_name_H-M   'P 1'
#
loop_
_entity.id
_entity.type
_entity.pdbx_description
1 polymer ?
#
loop_
_entity_poly.entity_id
_entity_poly.type
_entity_poly.pdbx_seq_one_letter_code
_entity_poly.pdbx_strand_id
1 'polypeptide(L)'
;MLPDKLATKYCSLVPNEKRLAVSLYFEITKDGNVVSQHANLSVIKNKNRMTYGQVNELLSKRDNIKKYKDIFSLFDLHKKLRSNRLEEGALNLSGGESTFEFDQSGYPIRIVDKKQSVSHAMVEAVSYTHLR
;
A
#
# COMPACT_ATOMS: atom_id res chain seq x y z
N MET A 1 -22.34 -3.08 8.00
CA MET A 1 -21.58 -1.92 7.47
C MET A 1 -21.46 -0.86 8.56
N LEU A 2 -20.36 -0.14 8.65
CA LEU A 2 -20.21 0.98 9.57
C LEU A 2 -21.10 2.16 9.11
N PRO A 3 -21.71 2.91 10.05
CA PRO A 3 -22.41 4.16 9.70
C PRO A 3 -21.49 5.13 8.95
N ASP A 4 -22.03 5.85 7.96
CA ASP A 4 -21.25 6.73 7.08
C ASP A 4 -20.38 7.75 7.84
N LYS A 5 -20.88 8.34 8.91
CA LYS A 5 -20.12 9.28 9.74
C LYS A 5 -18.87 8.64 10.37
N LEU A 6 -18.94 7.37 10.75
CA LEU A 6 -17.78 6.64 11.26
C LEU A 6 -16.81 6.33 10.14
N ALA A 7 -17.28 5.75 9.03
CA ALA A 7 -16.45 5.32 7.92
C ALA A 7 -15.73 6.49 7.21
N THR A 8 -16.45 7.59 6.96
CA THR A 8 -15.94 8.70 6.13
C THR A 8 -15.28 9.82 6.94
N LYS A 9 -15.68 10.03 8.20
CA LYS A 9 -15.20 11.15 9.01
C LYS A 9 -14.26 10.71 10.13
N TYR A 10 -14.71 9.88 11.05
CA TYR A 10 -13.94 9.58 12.27
C TYR A 10 -12.86 8.53 12.06
N CYS A 11 -13.12 7.49 11.29
CA CYS A 11 -12.17 6.42 11.00
C CYS A 11 -11.35 6.64 9.70
N SER A 12 -11.65 7.69 8.93
CA SER A 12 -10.92 8.00 7.70
C SER A 12 -9.69 8.85 7.99
N LEU A 13 -8.54 8.48 7.42
CA LEU A 13 -7.29 9.24 7.50
C LEU A 13 -7.31 10.41 6.51
N VAL A 14 -8.22 11.37 6.75
CA VAL A 14 -8.38 12.54 5.89
C VAL A 14 -7.11 13.42 5.92
N PRO A 15 -6.65 13.96 4.77
CA PRO A 15 -5.47 14.80 4.72
C PRO A 15 -5.59 16.03 5.63
N ASN A 16 -4.48 16.37 6.28
CA ASN A 16 -4.32 17.54 7.17
C ASN A 16 -5.16 17.56 8.45
N GLU A 17 -5.90 16.50 8.76
CA GLU A 17 -6.62 16.37 10.01
C GLU A 17 -5.94 15.39 10.99
N LYS A 18 -6.06 15.67 12.28
CA LYS A 18 -5.60 14.75 13.34
C LYS A 18 -6.62 13.62 13.50
N ARG A 19 -6.12 12.38 13.61
CA ARG A 19 -6.93 11.17 13.84
C ARG A 19 -6.30 10.29 14.89
N LEU A 20 -7.13 9.68 15.70
CA LEU A 20 -6.72 8.58 16.58
C LEU A 20 -6.42 7.36 15.72
N ALA A 21 -5.31 6.70 16.00
CA ALA A 21 -4.88 5.51 15.28
C ALA A 21 -4.13 4.54 16.20
N VAL A 22 -4.08 3.29 15.80
CA VAL A 22 -3.11 2.33 16.29
C VAL A 22 -1.94 2.35 15.31
N SER A 23 -0.77 2.74 15.78
CA SER A 23 0.46 2.76 14.96
C SER A 23 1.30 1.53 15.26
N LEU A 24 1.67 0.83 14.21
CA LEU A 24 2.59 -0.30 14.26
C LEU A 24 3.98 0.18 13.83
N TYR A 25 4.99 -0.13 14.63
CA TYR A 25 6.38 0.23 14.37
C TYR A 25 7.19 -1.04 14.16
N PHE A 26 7.99 -1.05 13.11
CA PHE A 26 8.88 -2.15 12.77
C PHE A 26 10.29 -1.62 12.57
N GLU A 27 11.25 -2.23 13.24
CA GLU A 27 12.67 -2.08 12.89
C GLU A 27 13.05 -3.19 11.92
N ILE A 28 13.47 -2.80 10.72
CA ILE A 28 13.79 -3.74 9.65
C ILE A 28 15.23 -3.50 9.22
N THR A 29 16.02 -4.57 9.17
CA THR A 29 17.39 -4.51 8.67
C THR A 29 17.43 -4.22 7.16
N LYS A 30 18.61 -3.86 6.65
CA LYS A 30 18.82 -3.69 5.19
C LYS A 30 18.54 -4.97 4.40
N ASP A 31 18.57 -6.13 5.05
CA ASP A 31 18.30 -7.43 4.46
C ASP A 31 16.83 -7.82 4.51
N GLY A 32 15.97 -6.97 5.10
CA GLY A 32 14.53 -7.18 5.18
C GLY A 32 14.07 -8.01 6.38
N ASN A 33 14.95 -8.27 7.37
CA ASN A 33 14.57 -9.00 8.58
C ASN A 33 13.99 -8.03 9.61
N VAL A 34 12.88 -8.41 10.24
CA VAL A 34 12.26 -7.66 11.33
C VAL A 34 13.04 -7.94 12.62
N VAL A 35 13.62 -6.91 13.22
CA VAL A 35 14.39 -6.98 14.47
C VAL A 35 13.51 -6.72 15.67
N SER A 36 12.64 -5.72 15.58
CA SER A 36 11.71 -5.39 16.65
C SER A 36 10.37 -4.92 16.08
N GLN A 37 9.33 -5.09 16.88
CA GLN A 37 8.00 -4.58 16.56
C GLN A 37 7.25 -4.16 17.81
N HIS A 38 6.50 -3.08 17.72
CA HIS A 38 5.62 -2.66 18.80
C HIS A 38 4.41 -1.88 18.25
N ALA A 39 3.34 -1.88 19.04
CA ALA A 39 2.10 -1.17 18.70
C ALA A 39 1.78 -0.13 19.78
N ASN A 40 1.39 1.08 19.36
CA ASN A 40 0.99 2.13 20.27
C ASN A 40 -0.29 2.84 19.80
N LEU A 41 -1.09 3.28 20.75
CA LEU A 41 -2.14 4.26 20.48
C LEU A 41 -1.48 5.60 20.15
N SER A 42 -1.91 6.22 19.09
CA SER A 42 -1.29 7.45 18.59
C SER A 42 -2.30 8.44 18.03
N VAL A 43 -1.87 9.67 17.90
CA VAL A 43 -2.58 10.71 17.14
C VAL A 43 -1.75 11.02 15.91
N ILE A 44 -2.26 10.67 14.75
CA ILE A 44 -1.57 10.91 13.49
C ILE A 44 -2.20 12.08 12.72
N LYS A 45 -1.41 12.71 11.86
CA LYS A 45 -1.87 13.69 10.88
C LYS A 45 -1.37 13.25 9.50
N ASN A 46 -2.30 12.83 8.65
CA ASN A 46 -1.97 12.47 7.28
C ASN A 46 -1.55 13.73 6.50
N LYS A 47 -0.34 13.75 5.98
CA LYS A 47 0.18 14.89 5.21
C LYS A 47 -0.20 14.81 3.73
N ASN A 48 -0.21 13.61 3.15
CA ASN A 48 -0.45 13.41 1.73
C ASN A 48 -1.34 12.18 1.50
N ARG A 49 -2.32 12.33 0.65
CA ARG A 49 -3.09 11.22 0.08
C ARG A 49 -2.68 11.05 -1.36
N MET A 50 -2.14 9.89 -1.70
CA MET A 50 -1.69 9.57 -3.05
C MET A 50 -2.49 8.40 -3.61
N THR A 51 -2.78 8.44 -4.89
CA THR A 51 -3.36 7.31 -5.62
C THR A 51 -2.25 6.36 -6.10
N TYR A 52 -2.59 5.12 -6.38
CA TYR A 52 -1.64 4.14 -6.94
C TYR A 52 -1.02 4.64 -8.25
N GLY A 53 -1.83 5.28 -9.11
CA GLY A 53 -1.34 5.87 -10.37
C GLY A 53 -0.27 6.94 -10.15
N GLN A 54 -0.49 7.87 -9.20
CA GLN A 54 0.48 8.90 -8.85
C GLN A 54 1.79 8.31 -8.32
N VAL A 55 1.71 7.27 -7.49
CA VAL A 55 2.92 6.60 -6.98
C VAL A 55 3.66 5.87 -8.11
N ASN A 56 2.96 5.17 -9.00
CA ASN A 56 3.58 4.51 -10.15
C ASN A 56 4.29 5.52 -11.08
N GLU A 57 3.65 6.65 -11.36
CA GLU A 57 4.24 7.72 -12.17
C GLU A 57 5.49 8.31 -11.51
N LEU A 58 5.43 8.58 -10.20
CA LEU A 58 6.56 9.06 -9.41
C LEU A 58 7.75 8.10 -9.47
N LEU A 59 7.50 6.81 -9.31
CA LEU A 59 8.53 5.77 -9.35
C LEU A 59 9.14 5.60 -10.75
N SER A 60 8.32 5.73 -11.80
CA SER A 60 8.77 5.63 -13.20
C SER A 60 9.64 6.80 -13.62
N LYS A 61 9.22 8.02 -13.28
CA LYS A 61 9.94 9.24 -13.66
C LYS A 61 11.13 9.55 -12.77
N ARG A 62 11.19 8.92 -11.59
CA ARG A 62 12.17 9.22 -10.52
C ARG A 62 12.27 10.73 -10.19
N ASP A 63 11.15 11.43 -10.32
CA ASP A 63 11.05 12.84 -10.02
C ASP A 63 10.98 13.11 -8.52
N ASN A 64 11.54 14.27 -8.11
CA ASN A 64 11.41 14.75 -6.72
C ASN A 64 11.83 13.74 -5.64
N ILE A 65 12.88 12.97 -5.86
CA ILE A 65 13.37 11.92 -4.94
C ILE A 65 13.57 12.47 -3.53
N LYS A 66 14.11 13.70 -3.39
CA LYS A 66 14.33 14.33 -2.08
C LYS A 66 13.02 14.56 -1.33
N LYS A 67 11.95 14.96 -2.03
CA LYS A 67 10.62 15.24 -1.44
C LYS A 67 9.90 13.97 -1.03
N TYR A 68 10.06 12.89 -1.79
CA TYR A 68 9.37 11.60 -1.61
C TYR A 68 10.32 10.47 -1.23
N LYS A 69 11.39 10.80 -0.49
CA LYS A 69 12.41 9.84 -0.07
C LYS A 69 11.80 8.60 0.60
N ASP A 70 10.78 8.78 1.42
CA ASP A 70 10.12 7.68 2.14
C ASP A 70 9.46 6.68 1.19
N ILE A 71 8.87 7.15 0.08
CA ILE A 71 8.25 6.28 -0.94
C ILE A 71 9.31 5.47 -1.66
N PHE A 72 10.45 6.08 -2.01
CA PHE A 72 11.55 5.36 -2.65
C PHE A 72 12.19 4.34 -1.68
N SER A 73 12.36 4.70 -0.41
CA SER A 73 12.84 3.76 0.61
C SER A 73 11.89 2.59 0.80
N LEU A 74 10.59 2.85 0.80
CA LEU A 74 9.56 1.82 0.87
C LEU A 74 9.55 0.93 -0.38
N PHE A 75 9.80 1.51 -1.56
CA PHE A 75 9.95 0.76 -2.80
C PHE A 75 11.14 -0.20 -2.77
N ASP A 76 12.27 0.22 -2.23
CA ASP A 76 13.44 -0.65 -2.11
C ASP A 76 13.21 -1.75 -1.05
N LEU A 77 12.59 -1.38 0.06
CA LEU A 77 12.24 -2.33 1.12
C LEU A 77 11.27 -3.41 0.62
N HIS A 78 10.22 -3.03 -0.14
CA HIS A 78 9.26 -4.02 -0.63
C HIS A 78 9.88 -5.07 -1.54
N LYS A 79 10.86 -4.69 -2.37
CA LYS A 79 11.61 -5.64 -3.22
C LYS A 79 12.33 -6.68 -2.36
N LYS A 80 12.97 -6.21 -1.28
CA LYS A 80 13.70 -7.08 -0.38
C LYS A 80 12.78 -8.04 0.36
N LEU A 81 11.69 -7.52 0.93
CA LEU A 81 10.69 -8.32 1.61
C LEU A 81 10.06 -9.38 0.67
N ARG A 82 9.84 -9.02 -0.60
CA ARG A 82 9.31 -9.95 -1.61
C ARG A 82 10.35 -11.02 -1.97
N SER A 83 11.63 -10.65 -2.16
CA SER A 83 12.71 -11.61 -2.43
C SER A 83 12.81 -12.63 -1.30
N ASN A 84 12.90 -12.17 -0.06
CA ASN A 84 13.00 -13.04 1.10
C ASN A 84 11.82 -14.03 1.18
N ARG A 85 10.59 -13.57 0.94
CA ARG A 85 9.41 -14.45 0.93
C ARG A 85 9.47 -15.51 -0.17
N LEU A 86 9.94 -15.16 -1.35
CA LEU A 86 10.10 -16.13 -2.45
C LEU A 86 11.19 -17.17 -2.13
N GLU A 87 12.28 -16.74 -1.51
CA GLU A 87 13.34 -17.63 -1.04
C GLU A 87 12.86 -18.58 0.08
N GLU A 88 11.93 -18.13 0.92
CA GLU A 88 11.24 -18.94 1.95
C GLU A 88 10.17 -19.89 1.36
N GLY A 89 9.97 -19.90 0.05
CA GLY A 89 9.04 -20.81 -0.63
C GLY A 89 7.64 -20.25 -0.87
N ALA A 90 7.44 -18.93 -0.76
CA ALA A 90 6.13 -18.33 -1.09
C ALA A 90 5.82 -18.48 -2.59
N LEU A 91 4.60 -18.92 -2.89
CA LEU A 91 4.15 -19.03 -4.28
C LEU A 91 3.81 -17.66 -4.85
N ASN A 92 4.34 -17.37 -6.03
CA ASN A 92 3.97 -16.17 -6.78
C ASN A 92 2.66 -16.42 -7.56
N LEU A 93 1.54 -16.36 -6.87
CA LEU A 93 0.23 -16.47 -7.50
C LEU A 93 -0.11 -15.12 -8.14
N SER A 94 0.26 -14.94 -9.39
CA SER A 94 -0.13 -13.76 -10.19
C SER A 94 -1.58 -13.91 -10.66
N GLY A 95 -2.51 -13.85 -9.72
CA GLY A 95 -3.94 -13.74 -10.01
C GLY A 95 -4.24 -12.29 -10.41
N GLY A 96 -4.46 -12.02 -11.69
CA GLY A 96 -5.01 -10.74 -12.13
C GLY A 96 -6.44 -10.60 -11.63
N GLU A 97 -6.80 -9.45 -11.05
CA GLU A 97 -8.20 -9.11 -10.84
C GLU A 97 -8.80 -8.78 -12.21
N SER A 98 -9.77 -9.59 -12.63
CA SER A 98 -10.55 -9.30 -13.84
C SER A 98 -11.68 -8.33 -13.48
N THR A 99 -11.74 -7.20 -14.16
CA THR A 99 -12.83 -6.22 -14.05
C THR A 99 -13.65 -6.20 -15.34
N PHE A 100 -14.95 -6.00 -15.21
CA PHE A 100 -15.83 -5.79 -16.35
C PHE A 100 -15.86 -4.31 -16.71
N GLU A 101 -15.66 -4.00 -17.99
CA GLU A 101 -16.03 -2.69 -18.54
C GLU A 101 -17.48 -2.74 -19.00
N PHE A 102 -18.23 -1.70 -18.64
CA PHE A 102 -19.65 -1.57 -18.97
C PHE A 102 -19.86 -0.43 -19.96
N ASP A 103 -20.87 -0.57 -20.84
CA ASP A 103 -21.34 0.51 -21.69
C ASP A 103 -22.17 1.55 -20.91
N GLN A 104 -22.63 2.58 -21.62
CA GLN A 104 -23.48 3.63 -21.02
C GLN A 104 -24.85 3.10 -20.54
N SER A 105 -25.25 1.92 -21.00
CA SER A 105 -26.51 1.23 -20.64
C SER A 105 -26.32 0.25 -19.49
N GLY A 106 -25.08 0.07 -18.99
CA GLY A 106 -24.77 -0.85 -17.91
C GLY A 106 -24.56 -2.30 -18.34
N TYR A 107 -24.43 -2.60 -19.65
CA TYR A 107 -24.11 -3.93 -20.13
C TYR A 107 -22.58 -4.16 -20.16
N PRO A 108 -22.09 -5.34 -19.76
CA PRO A 108 -20.67 -5.67 -19.79
C PRO A 108 -20.19 -5.79 -21.24
N ILE A 109 -19.18 -5.01 -21.61
CA ILE A 109 -18.59 -4.99 -22.97
C ILE A 109 -17.44 -5.98 -23.08
N ARG A 110 -16.57 -5.99 -22.06
CA ARG A 110 -15.38 -6.86 -22.03
C ARG A 110 -14.85 -7.10 -20.64
N ILE A 111 -14.06 -8.16 -20.52
CA ILE A 111 -13.26 -8.46 -19.33
C ILE A 111 -11.87 -7.84 -19.51
N VAL A 112 -11.43 -7.05 -18.55
CA VAL A 112 -10.09 -6.43 -18.53
C VAL A 112 -9.33 -6.99 -17.37
N ASP A 113 -8.21 -7.64 -17.64
CA ASP A 113 -7.30 -8.12 -16.60
C ASP A 113 -6.48 -6.95 -16.05
N LYS A 114 -6.73 -6.61 -14.80
CA LYS A 114 -6.02 -5.56 -14.10
C LYS A 114 -4.71 -6.12 -13.55
N LYS A 115 -3.62 -5.88 -14.25
CA LYS A 115 -2.29 -6.27 -13.75
C LYS A 115 -1.98 -5.50 -12.47
N GLN A 116 -1.54 -6.25 -11.46
CA GLN A 116 -1.08 -5.67 -10.20
C GLN A 116 0.09 -4.71 -10.48
N SER A 117 -0.06 -3.44 -10.10
CA SER A 117 0.99 -2.45 -10.28
C SER A 117 2.00 -2.52 -9.13
N VAL A 118 3.16 -1.90 -9.34
CA VAL A 118 4.24 -1.83 -8.35
C VAL A 118 3.76 -1.22 -7.02
N SER A 119 2.94 -0.18 -7.09
CA SER A 119 2.40 0.47 -5.88
C SER A 119 1.44 -0.43 -5.09
N HIS A 120 0.69 -1.32 -5.74
CA HIS A 120 -0.11 -2.34 -5.06
C HIS A 120 0.80 -3.35 -4.34
N ALA A 121 1.86 -3.81 -5.01
CA ALA A 121 2.82 -4.73 -4.41
C ALA A 121 3.56 -4.13 -3.20
N MET A 122 3.82 -2.82 -3.20
CA MET A 122 4.39 -2.12 -2.04
C MET A 122 3.45 -2.16 -0.83
N VAL A 123 2.17 -1.85 -1.02
CA VAL A 123 1.17 -1.88 0.06
C VAL A 123 0.98 -3.31 0.58
N GLU A 124 0.91 -4.29 -0.33
CA GLU A 124 0.84 -5.70 0.01
C GLU A 124 2.03 -6.13 0.89
N ALA A 125 3.25 -5.79 0.50
CA ALA A 125 4.45 -6.17 1.24
C ALA A 125 4.45 -5.66 2.68
N VAL A 126 4.01 -4.40 2.90
CA VAL A 126 3.87 -3.81 4.24
C VAL A 126 2.74 -4.49 5.02
N SER A 127 1.61 -4.75 4.37
CA SER A 127 0.47 -5.40 5.02
C SER A 127 0.81 -6.79 5.53
N TYR A 128 1.57 -7.57 4.78
CA TYR A 128 2.02 -8.90 5.23
C TYR A 128 3.00 -8.85 6.40
N THR A 129 3.78 -7.78 6.54
CA THR A 129 4.78 -7.67 7.63
C THR A 129 4.14 -7.61 9.00
N HIS A 130 2.91 -7.09 9.13
CA HIS A 130 2.22 -7.01 10.42
C HIS A 130 1.24 -8.16 10.68
N LEU A 131 1.10 -9.10 9.77
CA LEU A 131 0.27 -10.30 9.93
C LEU A 131 1.08 -11.54 10.42
N ARG A 132 2.40 -11.41 10.53
CA ARG A 132 3.30 -12.39 11.12
C ARG A 132 3.58 -11.99 12.55
#